data_8b90b3ebee4c4ccf6b9d76cfff799482
#
_entry.id   8b90b3ebee4c4ccf6b9d76cfff799482
#
_cell.length_a   1.000
_cell.length_b   1.000
_cell.length_c   1.000
_cell.angle_alpha   90.00
_cell.angle_beta   90.00
_cell.angle_gamma   90.00
#
_symmetry.space_group_name_H-M   'P 1'
#
loop_
_entity.id
_entity.type
_entity.pdbx_description
1 polymer ?
#
loop_
_entity_poly.entity_id
_entity_poly.type
_entity_poly.pdbx_seq_one_letter_code
_entity_poly.pdbx_strand_id
1 'polypeptide(L)'
;LPRMAMRHTSASTIGQIYVPGLNWLLLLVVGAAVVGFGSSSKLASAYGVAVMGTMLATTFLTYFVLRYRWRYPAWLAMAATGAFMAVDATFFAAAMQKVLDGGWFPLAVGAAMFIAMTTWRRGRELLLERLRGGSPPLRAFVESLLAAPPDRVPGTAVFLISSPDATPNALLHSLKHYKVLHERNVFLHVEFQPVPRVADAKRVECEPLADGCWRVLVRYGFTEDPDVPGALEHCGPAGLVVEPMEATYFLSREKRSEERRVGKECHSECR
;
A
#
# COMPACT_ATOMS: atom_id res chain seq x y z
N LEU A 1 -2.62 5.26 -9.63
CA LEU A 1 -2.52 6.67 -9.25
C LEU A 1 -1.18 7.21 -9.73
N PRO A 2 -1.12 8.47 -10.21
CA PRO A 2 0.16 9.10 -10.47
C PRO A 2 1.00 9.08 -9.20
N ARG A 3 2.31 8.84 -9.33
CA ARG A 3 3.24 8.87 -8.19
C ARG A 3 3.31 10.32 -7.69
N MET A 4 2.60 10.62 -6.63
CA MET A 4 2.67 11.92 -5.97
C MET A 4 3.89 11.92 -5.05
N ALA A 5 4.68 12.99 -5.11
CA ALA A 5 5.79 13.19 -4.17
C ALA A 5 5.21 13.41 -2.77
N MET A 6 5.47 12.49 -1.86
CA MET A 6 5.13 12.60 -0.44
C MET A 6 6.39 12.98 0.34
N ARG A 7 6.27 13.95 1.23
CA ARG A 7 7.35 14.34 2.15
C ARG A 7 6.87 14.12 3.58
N HIS A 8 7.60 13.33 4.34
CA HIS A 8 7.36 13.20 5.77
C HIS A 8 7.87 14.47 6.48
N THR A 9 7.00 15.14 7.21
CA THR A 9 7.32 16.38 7.94
C THR A 9 7.71 16.12 9.40
N SER A 10 7.49 14.91 9.90
CA SER A 10 7.87 14.50 11.25
C SER A 10 8.74 13.24 11.20
N ALA A 11 9.79 13.23 12.02
CA ALA A 11 10.65 12.07 12.21
C ALA A 11 10.04 11.02 13.19
N SER A 12 8.99 11.38 13.93
CA SER A 12 8.38 10.50 14.95
C SER A 12 6.97 10.02 14.61
N THR A 13 6.28 10.70 13.67
CA THR A 13 4.87 10.45 13.38
C THR A 13 4.67 10.18 11.88
N ILE A 14 4.38 8.92 11.53
CA ILE A 14 4.18 8.46 10.15
C ILE A 14 3.03 9.20 9.42
N GLY A 15 2.02 9.66 10.16
CA GLY A 15 0.86 10.36 9.60
C GLY A 15 1.11 11.81 9.19
N GLN A 16 2.23 12.41 9.55
CA GLN A 16 2.57 13.77 9.16
C GLN A 16 3.27 13.79 7.81
N ILE A 17 2.46 13.82 6.75
CA ILE A 17 2.92 13.85 5.38
C ILE A 17 2.46 15.14 4.68
N TYR A 18 3.30 15.69 3.83
CA TYR A 18 3.00 16.82 2.97
C TYR A 18 2.99 16.38 1.51
N VAL A 19 1.88 16.63 0.84
CA VAL A 19 1.69 16.35 -0.59
C VAL A 19 1.37 17.65 -1.31
N PRO A 20 2.34 18.27 -2.02
CA PRO A 20 2.17 19.57 -2.63
C PRO A 20 0.96 19.68 -3.56
N GLY A 21 0.75 18.68 -4.43
CA GLY A 21 -0.37 18.67 -5.36
C GLY A 21 -1.74 18.64 -4.66
N LEU A 22 -1.86 17.92 -3.54
CA LEU A 22 -3.08 17.87 -2.75
C LEU A 22 -3.35 19.22 -2.05
N ASN A 23 -2.30 19.89 -1.59
CA ASN A 23 -2.43 21.20 -0.95
C ASN A 23 -2.99 22.26 -1.92
N TRP A 24 -2.49 22.30 -3.16
CA TRP A 24 -3.03 23.17 -4.20
C TRP A 24 -4.47 22.81 -4.58
N LEU A 25 -4.79 21.53 -4.68
CA LEU A 25 -6.16 21.08 -4.92
C LEU A 25 -7.10 21.52 -3.81
N LEU A 26 -6.69 21.39 -2.54
CA LEU A 26 -7.47 21.86 -1.39
C LEU A 26 -7.68 23.37 -1.44
N LEU A 27 -6.66 24.15 -1.78
CA LEU A 27 -6.80 25.60 -1.94
C LEU A 27 -7.87 25.95 -2.97
N LEU A 28 -7.86 25.29 -4.13
CA LEU A 28 -8.85 25.51 -5.19
C LEU A 28 -10.26 25.11 -4.74
N VAL A 29 -10.41 23.94 -4.09
CA VAL A 29 -11.71 23.45 -3.61
C VAL A 29 -12.27 24.35 -2.51
N VAL A 30 -11.44 24.77 -1.55
CA VAL A 30 -11.86 25.71 -0.49
C VAL A 30 -12.24 27.07 -1.08
N GLY A 31 -11.41 27.61 -1.98
CA GLY A 31 -11.71 28.88 -2.67
C GLY A 31 -13.02 28.82 -3.45
N ALA A 32 -13.25 27.74 -4.20
CA ALA A 32 -14.49 27.51 -4.93
C ALA A 32 -15.70 27.38 -3.98
N ALA A 33 -15.54 26.71 -2.83
CA ALA A 33 -16.60 26.63 -1.83
C ALA A 33 -16.94 28.00 -1.24
N VAL A 34 -15.95 28.82 -0.88
CA VAL A 34 -16.18 30.20 -0.34
C VAL A 34 -16.94 31.05 -1.34
N VAL A 35 -16.50 31.05 -2.60
CA VAL A 35 -17.18 31.82 -3.66
C VAL A 35 -18.56 31.26 -3.97
N GLY A 36 -18.70 29.92 -4.05
CA GLY A 36 -19.96 29.26 -4.41
C GLY A 36 -21.07 29.43 -3.36
N PHE A 37 -20.71 29.39 -2.08
CA PHE A 37 -21.69 29.58 -1.00
C PHE A 37 -22.09 31.08 -0.84
N GLY A 38 -21.21 32.01 -1.11
CA GLY A 38 -21.44 33.45 -1.09
C GLY A 38 -21.90 34.03 0.25
N SER A 39 -22.14 33.20 1.27
CA SER A 39 -22.53 33.65 2.61
C SER A 39 -21.95 32.71 3.70
N SER A 40 -21.53 33.33 4.81
CA SER A 40 -21.00 32.58 5.97
C SER A 40 -22.05 31.70 6.64
N SER A 41 -23.34 32.10 6.59
CA SER A 41 -24.44 31.29 7.16
C SER A 41 -24.61 29.95 6.44
N LYS A 42 -24.56 29.93 5.11
CA LYS A 42 -24.62 28.68 4.32
C LYS A 42 -23.40 27.81 4.55
N LEU A 43 -22.23 28.42 4.62
CA LEU A 43 -20.99 27.71 4.92
C LEU A 43 -21.01 27.09 6.33
N ALA A 44 -21.57 27.85 7.32
CA ALA A 44 -21.77 27.35 8.68
C ALA A 44 -22.73 26.13 8.72
N SER A 45 -23.78 26.14 7.89
CA SER A 45 -24.71 25.00 7.76
C SER A 45 -24.00 23.77 7.18
N ALA A 46 -23.18 23.94 6.16
CA ALA A 46 -22.36 22.86 5.60
C ALA A 46 -21.39 22.28 6.63
N TYR A 47 -20.68 23.16 7.35
CA TYR A 47 -19.78 22.78 8.43
C TYR A 47 -20.52 21.98 9.54
N GLY A 48 -21.68 22.50 9.98
CA GLY A 48 -22.49 21.85 11.02
C GLY A 48 -22.88 20.42 10.66
N VAL A 49 -23.37 20.18 9.43
CA VAL A 49 -23.72 18.81 8.97
C VAL A 49 -22.49 17.90 8.93
N ALA A 50 -21.36 18.40 8.44
CA ALA A 50 -20.12 17.61 8.38
C ALA A 50 -19.64 17.21 9.77
N VAL A 51 -19.59 18.15 10.73
CA VAL A 51 -19.12 17.92 12.10
C VAL A 51 -20.04 16.95 12.83
N MET A 52 -21.36 17.17 12.80
CA MET A 52 -22.32 16.29 13.47
C MET A 52 -22.31 14.87 12.89
N GLY A 53 -22.14 14.73 11.57
CA GLY A 53 -21.96 13.43 10.91
C GLY A 53 -20.68 12.72 11.37
N THR A 54 -19.60 13.45 11.53
CA THR A 54 -18.34 12.93 12.03
C THR A 54 -18.43 12.50 13.50
N MET A 55 -19.08 13.30 14.35
CA MET A 55 -19.31 12.95 15.76
C MET A 55 -20.11 11.64 15.88
N LEU A 56 -21.23 11.52 15.16
CA LEU A 56 -22.06 10.32 15.14
C LEU A 56 -21.27 9.08 14.69
N ALA A 57 -20.47 9.19 13.64
CA ALA A 57 -19.60 8.12 13.18
C ALA A 57 -18.53 7.76 14.23
N THR A 58 -17.93 8.74 14.88
CA THR A 58 -16.91 8.52 15.92
C THR A 58 -17.50 7.82 17.14
N THR A 59 -18.68 8.24 17.60
CA THR A 59 -19.38 7.60 18.71
C THR A 59 -19.73 6.15 18.39
N PHE A 60 -20.19 5.89 17.16
CA PHE A 60 -20.44 4.51 16.70
C PHE A 60 -19.16 3.66 16.72
N LEU A 61 -18.05 4.18 16.19
CA LEU A 61 -16.77 3.46 16.18
C LEU A 61 -16.18 3.28 17.58
N THR A 62 -16.42 4.22 18.50
CA THR A 62 -15.99 4.12 19.91
C THR A 62 -16.55 2.89 20.61
N TYR A 63 -17.78 2.47 20.28
CA TYR A 63 -18.32 1.20 20.77
C TYR A 63 -17.39 0.02 20.49
N PHE A 64 -16.88 -0.09 19.26
CA PHE A 64 -15.98 -1.20 18.87
C PHE A 64 -14.66 -1.13 19.61
N VAL A 65 -14.12 0.08 19.83
CA VAL A 65 -12.88 0.26 20.61
C VAL A 65 -13.09 -0.19 22.06
N LEU A 66 -14.16 0.26 22.70
CA LEU A 66 -14.48 -0.13 24.07
C LEU A 66 -14.68 -1.65 24.17
N ARG A 67 -15.40 -2.25 23.22
CA ARG A 67 -15.75 -3.66 23.25
C ARG A 67 -14.59 -4.59 22.91
N TYR A 68 -13.84 -4.29 21.84
CA TYR A 68 -12.84 -5.21 21.31
C TYR A 68 -11.40 -4.85 21.72
N ARG A 69 -11.09 -3.57 21.84
CA ARG A 69 -9.72 -3.16 22.18
C ARG A 69 -9.50 -3.05 23.69
N TRP A 70 -10.44 -2.45 24.41
CA TRP A 70 -10.38 -2.28 25.86
C TRP A 70 -11.11 -3.39 26.65
N ARG A 71 -11.84 -4.27 25.94
CA ARG A 71 -12.52 -5.45 26.49
C ARG A 71 -13.55 -5.15 27.60
N TYR A 72 -14.16 -3.97 27.58
CA TYR A 72 -15.26 -3.68 28.51
C TYR A 72 -16.46 -4.60 28.25
N PRO A 73 -17.25 -4.90 29.29
CA PRO A 73 -18.48 -5.69 29.14
C PRO A 73 -19.43 -4.97 28.17
N ALA A 74 -20.14 -5.76 27.34
CA ALA A 74 -20.97 -5.22 26.26
C ALA A 74 -22.05 -4.24 26.75
N TRP A 75 -22.68 -4.52 27.90
CA TRP A 75 -23.72 -3.68 28.48
C TRP A 75 -23.18 -2.29 28.85
N LEU A 76 -21.97 -2.21 29.43
CA LEU A 76 -21.34 -0.95 29.80
C LEU A 76 -20.92 -0.14 28.57
N ALA A 77 -20.32 -0.82 27.56
CA ALA A 77 -19.98 -0.20 26.30
C ALA A 77 -21.24 0.35 25.59
N MET A 78 -22.34 -0.42 25.54
CA MET A 78 -23.60 0.03 24.96
C MET A 78 -24.24 1.17 25.75
N ALA A 79 -24.25 1.11 27.09
CA ALA A 79 -24.84 2.17 27.90
C ALA A 79 -24.11 3.50 27.70
N ALA A 80 -22.78 3.47 27.76
CA ALA A 80 -21.95 4.67 27.58
C ALA A 80 -22.08 5.25 26.17
N THR A 81 -21.86 4.42 25.13
CA THR A 81 -21.93 4.89 23.73
C THR A 81 -23.35 5.20 23.29
N GLY A 82 -24.36 4.49 23.83
CA GLY A 82 -25.78 4.72 23.55
C GLY A 82 -26.25 6.11 24.05
N ALA A 83 -25.80 6.50 25.24
CA ALA A 83 -26.12 7.84 25.77
C ALA A 83 -25.52 8.95 24.88
N PHE A 84 -24.25 8.85 24.49
CA PHE A 84 -23.62 9.80 23.56
C PHE A 84 -24.27 9.74 22.17
N MET A 85 -24.59 8.56 21.67
CA MET A 85 -25.25 8.38 20.37
C MET A 85 -26.62 9.07 20.34
N ALA A 86 -27.41 9.02 21.42
CA ALA A 86 -28.68 9.71 21.50
C ALA A 86 -28.53 11.24 21.40
N VAL A 87 -27.50 11.80 22.08
CA VAL A 87 -27.17 13.22 22.00
C VAL A 87 -26.72 13.58 20.59
N ASP A 88 -25.76 12.85 20.04
CA ASP A 88 -25.22 13.11 18.69
C ASP A 88 -26.31 12.99 17.62
N ALA A 89 -27.22 12.00 17.75
CA ALA A 89 -28.34 11.83 16.83
C ALA A 89 -29.33 13.01 16.86
N THR A 90 -29.60 13.59 18.04
CA THR A 90 -30.46 14.78 18.14
C THR A 90 -29.81 15.99 17.48
N PHE A 91 -28.52 16.23 17.68
CA PHE A 91 -27.79 17.30 17.00
C PHE A 91 -27.69 17.08 15.49
N PHE A 92 -27.44 15.84 15.06
CA PHE A 92 -27.42 15.51 13.64
C PHE A 92 -28.78 15.73 12.98
N ALA A 93 -29.88 15.31 13.63
CA ALA A 93 -31.24 15.54 13.14
C ALA A 93 -31.55 17.06 13.01
N ALA A 94 -31.12 17.86 13.97
CA ALA A 94 -31.25 19.31 13.90
C ALA A 94 -30.41 19.93 12.75
N ALA A 95 -29.19 19.42 12.53
CA ALA A 95 -28.33 19.85 11.41
C ALA A 95 -28.94 19.46 10.05
N MET A 96 -29.59 18.30 9.95
CA MET A 96 -30.24 17.82 8.71
C MET A 96 -31.39 18.74 8.24
N GLN A 97 -32.02 19.50 9.12
CA GLN A 97 -33.02 20.50 8.72
C GLN A 97 -32.41 21.61 7.82
N LYS A 98 -31.09 21.84 7.93
CA LYS A 98 -30.35 22.85 7.16
C LYS A 98 -29.64 22.26 5.92
N VAL A 99 -30.00 21.04 5.51
CA VAL A 99 -29.37 20.40 4.35
C VAL A 99 -29.55 21.23 3.08
N LEU A 100 -30.75 21.76 2.85
CA LEU A 100 -31.02 22.59 1.67
C LEU A 100 -30.34 23.96 1.71
N ASP A 101 -30.00 24.46 2.91
CA ASP A 101 -29.30 25.73 3.12
C ASP A 101 -27.76 25.59 2.98
N GLY A 102 -27.25 24.50 2.44
CA GLY A 102 -25.81 24.27 2.20
C GLY A 102 -25.28 22.96 2.77
N GLY A 103 -26.02 22.29 3.67
CA GLY A 103 -25.63 20.99 4.27
C GLY A 103 -25.53 19.83 3.27
N TRP A 104 -26.11 19.96 2.08
CA TRP A 104 -26.00 18.97 1.01
C TRP A 104 -24.56 18.80 0.48
N PHE A 105 -23.77 19.88 0.52
CA PHE A 105 -22.41 19.90 -0.06
C PHE A 105 -21.48 18.87 0.58
N PRO A 106 -21.25 18.83 1.92
CA PRO A 106 -20.39 17.83 2.53
C PRO A 106 -20.92 16.40 2.32
N LEU A 107 -22.24 16.19 2.23
CA LEU A 107 -22.81 14.88 1.94
C LEU A 107 -22.47 14.45 0.51
N ALA A 108 -22.58 15.35 -0.47
CA ALA A 108 -22.22 15.08 -1.87
C ALA A 108 -20.73 14.78 -2.02
N VAL A 109 -19.85 15.56 -1.38
CA VAL A 109 -18.40 15.33 -1.36
C VAL A 109 -18.08 14.00 -0.67
N GLY A 110 -18.70 13.73 0.48
CA GLY A 110 -18.53 12.45 1.20
C GLY A 110 -18.94 11.26 0.36
N ALA A 111 -20.11 11.33 -0.31
CA ALA A 111 -20.57 10.27 -1.20
C ALA A 111 -19.62 10.05 -2.38
N ALA A 112 -19.15 11.13 -3.03
CA ALA A 112 -18.19 11.03 -4.12
C ALA A 112 -16.87 10.39 -3.68
N MET A 113 -16.34 10.79 -2.52
CA MET A 113 -15.13 10.19 -1.94
C MET A 113 -15.34 8.73 -1.57
N PHE A 114 -16.48 8.38 -0.99
CA PHE A 114 -16.82 7.00 -0.65
C PHE A 114 -16.89 6.10 -1.89
N ILE A 115 -17.54 6.56 -2.96
CA ILE A 115 -17.60 5.84 -4.24
C ILE A 115 -16.18 5.67 -4.83
N ALA A 116 -15.38 6.73 -4.83
CA ALA A 116 -14.01 6.67 -5.33
C ALA A 116 -13.15 5.68 -4.54
N MET A 117 -13.22 5.69 -3.20
CA MET A 117 -12.47 4.80 -2.32
C MET A 117 -12.91 3.33 -2.47
N THR A 118 -14.21 3.06 -2.52
CA THR A 118 -14.73 1.69 -2.67
C THR A 118 -14.42 1.13 -4.05
N THR A 119 -14.55 1.93 -5.11
CA THR A 119 -14.17 1.55 -6.47
C THR A 119 -12.67 1.27 -6.58
N TRP A 120 -11.84 2.13 -5.96
CA TRP A 120 -10.40 1.93 -5.91
C TRP A 120 -10.02 0.65 -5.17
N ARG A 121 -10.62 0.41 -4.00
CA ARG A 121 -10.41 -0.80 -3.21
C ARG A 121 -10.75 -2.05 -4.02
N ARG A 122 -11.94 -2.07 -4.66
CA ARG A 122 -12.37 -3.20 -5.49
C ARG A 122 -11.45 -3.42 -6.69
N GLY A 123 -11.06 -2.35 -7.37
CA GLY A 123 -10.11 -2.42 -8.48
C GLY A 123 -8.75 -2.97 -8.06
N ARG A 124 -8.26 -2.58 -6.88
CA ARG A 124 -7.00 -3.09 -6.33
C ARG A 124 -7.10 -4.58 -5.94
N GLU A 125 -8.19 -5.01 -5.31
CA GLU A 125 -8.43 -6.42 -4.98
C GLU A 125 -8.40 -7.29 -6.24
N LEU A 126 -9.15 -6.91 -7.29
CA LEU A 126 -9.17 -7.62 -8.57
C LEU A 126 -7.81 -7.67 -9.26
N LEU A 127 -7.04 -6.57 -9.18
CA LEU A 127 -5.69 -6.54 -9.72
C LEU A 127 -4.77 -7.52 -8.99
N LEU A 128 -4.80 -7.50 -7.64
CA LEU A 128 -3.98 -8.39 -6.82
C LEU A 128 -4.35 -9.87 -7.03
N GLU A 129 -5.64 -10.19 -7.16
CA GLU A 129 -6.11 -11.54 -7.47
C GLU A 129 -5.56 -12.03 -8.82
N ARG A 130 -5.62 -11.18 -9.86
CA ARG A 130 -5.07 -11.51 -11.18
C ARG A 130 -3.55 -11.67 -11.19
N LEU A 131 -2.84 -10.86 -10.44
CA LEU A 131 -1.39 -10.95 -10.33
C LEU A 131 -0.95 -12.19 -9.55
N ARG A 132 -1.68 -12.54 -8.48
CA ARG A 132 -1.41 -13.74 -7.67
C ARG A 132 -1.85 -15.04 -8.36
N GLY A 133 -2.96 -15.01 -9.09
CA GLY A 133 -3.50 -16.20 -9.75
C GLY A 133 -2.66 -16.75 -10.90
N GLY A 134 -1.65 -16.00 -11.37
CA GLY A 134 -0.75 -16.41 -12.45
C GLY A 134 0.60 -16.97 -12.02
N SER A 135 0.94 -16.91 -10.73
CA SER A 135 2.27 -17.32 -10.26
C SER A 135 2.15 -18.34 -9.12
N PRO A 136 2.83 -19.49 -9.21
CA PRO A 136 2.85 -20.48 -8.13
C PRO A 136 3.53 -19.89 -6.87
N PRO A 137 3.28 -20.46 -5.67
CA PRO A 137 4.01 -20.10 -4.46
C PRO A 137 5.52 -20.30 -4.65
N LEU A 138 6.31 -19.34 -4.17
CA LEU A 138 7.77 -19.32 -4.40
C LEU A 138 8.45 -20.62 -3.99
N ARG A 139 8.15 -21.16 -2.80
CA ARG A 139 8.77 -22.39 -2.30
C ARG A 139 8.48 -23.59 -3.22
N ALA A 140 7.21 -23.81 -3.56
CA ALA A 140 6.81 -24.91 -4.44
C ALA A 140 7.42 -24.77 -5.85
N PHE A 141 7.56 -23.53 -6.33
CA PHE A 141 8.19 -23.26 -7.61
C PHE A 141 9.69 -23.57 -7.57
N VAL A 142 10.42 -23.15 -6.53
CA VAL A 142 11.85 -23.44 -6.37
C VAL A 142 12.09 -24.95 -6.23
N GLU A 143 11.27 -25.67 -5.46
CA GLU A 143 11.34 -27.12 -5.34
C GLU A 143 11.14 -27.83 -6.71
N SER A 144 10.14 -27.39 -7.49
CA SER A 144 9.90 -27.93 -8.82
C SER A 144 11.04 -27.63 -9.80
N LEU A 145 11.66 -26.45 -9.67
CA LEU A 145 12.78 -26.03 -10.51
C LEU A 145 14.04 -26.87 -10.23
N LEU A 146 14.24 -27.26 -8.99
CA LEU A 146 15.40 -28.10 -8.60
C LEU A 146 15.21 -29.58 -8.94
N ALA A 147 13.96 -30.04 -9.13
CA ALA A 147 13.70 -31.40 -9.64
C ALA A 147 14.18 -31.57 -11.09
N ALA A 148 14.23 -30.49 -11.88
CA ALA A 148 14.78 -30.47 -13.23
C ALA A 148 15.62 -29.19 -13.39
N PRO A 149 16.83 -29.12 -12.81
CA PRO A 149 17.58 -27.88 -12.71
C PRO A 149 18.05 -27.42 -14.10
N PRO A 150 17.82 -26.11 -14.41
CA PRO A 150 18.40 -25.52 -15.61
C PRO A 150 19.90 -25.31 -15.45
N ASP A 151 20.60 -25.04 -16.56
CA ASP A 151 22.01 -24.70 -16.53
C ASP A 151 22.26 -23.47 -15.65
N ARG A 152 23.32 -23.50 -14.85
CA ARG A 152 23.70 -22.40 -13.96
C ARG A 152 24.80 -21.55 -14.58
N VAL A 153 24.63 -20.23 -14.43
CA VAL A 153 25.63 -19.24 -14.81
C VAL A 153 26.26 -18.60 -13.56
N PRO A 154 27.54 -18.21 -13.59
CA PRO A 154 28.21 -17.57 -12.47
C PRO A 154 27.52 -16.28 -12.02
N GLY A 155 27.66 -15.93 -10.73
CA GLY A 155 27.19 -14.69 -10.17
C GLY A 155 25.91 -14.83 -9.34
N THR A 156 25.42 -13.67 -8.88
CA THR A 156 24.25 -13.55 -8.00
C THR A 156 23.12 -12.79 -8.68
N ALA A 157 21.95 -13.41 -8.75
CA ALA A 157 20.71 -12.75 -9.21
C ALA A 157 19.84 -12.34 -8.02
N VAL A 158 19.51 -11.06 -7.90
CA VAL A 158 18.63 -10.52 -6.88
C VAL A 158 17.29 -10.14 -7.50
N PHE A 159 16.25 -10.91 -7.22
CA PHE A 159 14.88 -10.68 -7.71
C PHE A 159 14.07 -9.93 -6.66
N LEU A 160 13.66 -8.69 -6.95
CA LEU A 160 12.74 -7.97 -6.07
C LEU A 160 11.33 -8.51 -6.23
N ILE A 161 10.73 -8.91 -5.09
CA ILE A 161 9.37 -9.47 -5.02
C ILE A 161 8.44 -8.56 -4.22
N SER A 162 7.18 -8.50 -4.64
CA SER A 162 6.15 -7.68 -3.98
C SER A 162 5.57 -8.33 -2.72
N SER A 163 5.75 -9.64 -2.57
CA SER A 163 5.31 -10.43 -1.41
C SER A 163 6.32 -11.55 -1.14
N PRO A 164 6.59 -11.91 0.12
CA PRO A 164 7.58 -12.93 0.48
C PRO A 164 7.37 -14.30 -0.17
N ASP A 165 6.12 -14.64 -0.50
CA ASP A 165 5.75 -15.93 -1.07
C ASP A 165 5.45 -15.90 -2.57
N ALA A 166 5.64 -14.75 -3.22
CA ALA A 166 5.35 -14.60 -4.64
C ALA A 166 6.54 -15.00 -5.50
N THR A 167 6.31 -15.84 -6.50
CA THR A 167 7.32 -16.12 -7.54
C THR A 167 7.48 -14.87 -8.43
N PRO A 168 8.71 -14.32 -8.58
CA PRO A 168 8.93 -13.11 -9.35
C PRO A 168 8.69 -13.36 -10.84
N ASN A 169 7.90 -12.50 -11.48
CA ASN A 169 7.67 -12.55 -12.91
C ASN A 169 8.97 -12.41 -13.72
N ALA A 170 9.94 -11.65 -13.22
CA ALA A 170 11.24 -11.53 -13.84
C ALA A 170 11.98 -12.88 -13.94
N LEU A 171 11.91 -13.71 -12.89
CA LEU A 171 12.47 -15.08 -12.92
C LEU A 171 11.76 -15.96 -13.96
N LEU A 172 10.41 -15.93 -13.97
CA LEU A 172 9.64 -16.72 -14.94
C LEU A 172 9.97 -16.33 -16.38
N HIS A 173 10.14 -15.04 -16.65
CA HIS A 173 10.56 -14.54 -17.96
C HIS A 173 12.00 -14.93 -18.29
N SER A 174 12.94 -14.80 -17.34
CA SER A 174 14.33 -15.21 -17.53
C SER A 174 14.43 -16.70 -17.87
N LEU A 175 13.79 -17.57 -17.09
CA LEU A 175 13.78 -19.00 -17.34
C LEU A 175 13.10 -19.38 -18.68
N LYS A 176 12.01 -18.69 -19.04
CA LYS A 176 11.34 -18.94 -20.32
C LYS A 176 12.20 -18.59 -21.54
N HIS A 177 12.97 -17.53 -21.47
CA HIS A 177 13.72 -17.00 -22.61
C HIS A 177 15.18 -17.45 -22.63
N TYR A 178 15.86 -17.42 -21.48
CA TYR A 178 17.29 -17.74 -21.39
C TYR A 178 17.55 -19.17 -20.94
N LYS A 179 16.59 -19.81 -20.23
CA LYS A 179 16.69 -21.19 -19.73
C LYS A 179 17.86 -21.45 -18.79
N VAL A 180 18.39 -20.40 -18.16
CA VAL A 180 19.50 -20.45 -17.22
C VAL A 180 19.09 -19.88 -15.87
N LEU A 181 19.76 -20.32 -14.81
CA LEU A 181 19.63 -19.84 -13.45
C LEU A 181 21.01 -19.39 -12.96
N HIS A 182 21.09 -18.40 -12.11
CA HIS A 182 22.38 -18.02 -11.51
C HIS A 182 22.77 -19.02 -10.43
N GLU A 183 24.06 -19.08 -10.10
CA GLU A 183 24.55 -19.91 -9.00
C GLU A 183 23.89 -19.52 -7.68
N ARG A 184 23.74 -18.22 -7.46
CA ARG A 184 23.07 -17.64 -6.27
C ARG A 184 21.86 -16.82 -6.70
N ASN A 185 20.67 -17.21 -6.17
CA ASN A 185 19.40 -16.54 -6.47
C ASN A 185 18.77 -16.04 -5.18
N VAL A 186 18.59 -14.73 -5.07
CA VAL A 186 18.07 -14.04 -3.90
C VAL A 186 16.69 -13.48 -4.21
N PHE A 187 15.67 -13.93 -3.47
CA PHE A 187 14.31 -13.41 -3.54
C PHE A 187 14.12 -12.37 -2.45
N LEU A 188 14.26 -11.11 -2.83
CA LEU A 188 14.29 -9.99 -1.91
C LEU A 188 12.93 -9.30 -1.80
N HIS A 189 12.39 -9.24 -0.58
CA HIS A 189 11.23 -8.43 -0.24
C HIS A 189 11.62 -7.27 0.68
N VAL A 190 11.20 -6.06 0.32
CA VAL A 190 11.40 -4.87 1.15
C VAL A 190 10.07 -4.51 1.82
N GLU A 191 10.07 -4.50 3.15
CA GLU A 191 8.91 -4.18 3.97
C GLU A 191 9.14 -2.88 4.75
N PHE A 192 8.20 -1.92 4.63
CA PHE A 192 8.23 -0.70 5.44
C PHE A 192 7.39 -0.87 6.70
N GLN A 193 8.03 -0.73 7.84
CA GLN A 193 7.42 -0.85 9.16
C GLN A 193 6.86 0.51 9.64
N PRO A 194 5.78 0.53 10.44
CA PRO A 194 5.18 1.76 10.98
C PRO A 194 5.98 2.37 12.15
N VAL A 195 7.29 2.16 12.16
CA VAL A 195 8.24 2.73 13.13
C VAL A 195 9.21 3.66 12.40
N PRO A 196 9.75 4.70 13.04
CA PRO A 196 10.68 5.62 12.41
C PRO A 196 11.92 4.92 11.88
N ARG A 197 12.51 4.05 12.69
CA ARG A 197 13.71 3.26 12.35
C ARG A 197 13.60 1.85 12.88
N VAL A 198 14.14 0.90 12.13
CA VAL A 198 14.23 -0.51 12.52
C VAL A 198 15.62 -0.79 13.09
N ALA A 199 15.69 -1.47 14.22
CA ALA A 199 16.96 -1.88 14.80
C ALA A 199 17.68 -2.87 13.87
N ASP A 200 19.01 -2.75 13.74
CA ASP A 200 19.81 -3.54 12.80
C ASP A 200 19.64 -5.06 13.01
N ALA A 201 19.51 -5.51 14.25
CA ALA A 201 19.28 -6.92 14.58
C ALA A 201 17.96 -7.50 14.03
N LYS A 202 16.98 -6.64 13.65
CA LYS A 202 15.67 -7.04 13.09
C LYS A 202 15.50 -6.60 11.64
N ARG A 203 16.52 -5.98 11.07
CA ARG A 203 16.49 -5.39 9.74
C ARG A 203 16.44 -6.44 8.66
N VAL A 204 17.28 -7.46 8.76
CA VAL A 204 17.45 -8.47 7.73
C VAL A 204 17.10 -9.84 8.29
N GLU A 205 16.24 -10.55 7.58
CA GLU A 205 15.91 -11.95 7.82
C GLU A 205 16.22 -12.74 6.56
N CYS A 206 17.19 -13.63 6.63
CA CYS A 206 17.66 -14.41 5.51
C CYS A 206 17.37 -15.91 5.77
N GLU A 207 16.56 -16.51 4.90
CA GLU A 207 16.16 -17.92 4.96
C GLU A 207 16.63 -18.64 3.70
N PRO A 208 17.42 -19.71 3.82
CA PRO A 208 17.72 -20.60 2.70
C PRO A 208 16.44 -21.36 2.31
N LEU A 209 16.03 -21.27 1.05
CA LEU A 209 14.90 -22.02 0.52
C LEU A 209 15.34 -23.39 -0.03
N ALA A 210 16.48 -23.39 -0.74
CA ALA A 210 17.06 -24.57 -1.36
C ALA A 210 18.50 -24.27 -1.82
N ASP A 211 19.19 -25.24 -2.41
CA ASP A 211 20.55 -25.06 -2.91
C ASP A 211 20.66 -23.91 -3.92
N GLY A 212 21.46 -22.89 -3.57
CA GLY A 212 21.64 -21.70 -4.38
C GLY A 212 20.44 -20.73 -4.40
N CYS A 213 19.45 -20.88 -3.51
CA CYS A 213 18.25 -20.05 -3.45
C CYS A 213 17.98 -19.55 -2.03
N TRP A 214 17.87 -18.24 -1.84
CA TRP A 214 17.60 -17.61 -0.56
C TRP A 214 16.40 -16.67 -0.64
N ARG A 215 15.60 -16.64 0.43
CA ARG A 215 14.59 -15.62 0.66
C ARG A 215 15.15 -14.60 1.65
N VAL A 216 15.14 -13.33 1.26
CA VAL A 216 15.63 -12.24 2.09
C VAL A 216 14.49 -11.24 2.30
N LEU A 217 14.17 -11.00 3.57
CA LEU A 217 13.21 -9.97 3.98
C LEU A 217 13.98 -8.83 4.64
N VAL A 218 13.91 -7.65 4.05
CA VAL A 218 14.56 -6.44 4.58
C VAL A 218 13.50 -5.47 5.07
N ARG A 219 13.61 -5.06 6.34
CA ARG A 219 12.66 -4.15 6.98
C ARG A 219 13.30 -2.78 7.17
N TYR A 220 12.58 -1.75 6.74
CA TYR A 220 12.95 -0.34 6.94
C TYR A 220 11.87 0.40 7.69
N GLY A 221 12.27 1.38 8.49
CA GLY A 221 11.35 2.36 9.07
C GLY A 221 10.92 3.39 8.01
N PHE A 222 9.86 4.14 8.31
CA PHE A 222 9.29 5.10 7.36
C PHE A 222 10.17 6.36 7.14
N THR A 223 11.20 6.59 7.97
CA THR A 223 12.18 7.69 7.80
C THR A 223 13.51 7.23 7.22
N GLU A 224 13.67 5.93 6.98
CA GLU A 224 14.93 5.37 6.46
C GLU A 224 14.88 5.31 4.93
N ASP A 225 16.01 5.64 4.31
CA ASP A 225 16.21 5.39 2.88
C ASP A 225 16.66 3.93 2.69
N PRO A 226 16.00 3.16 1.81
CA PRO A 226 16.35 1.77 1.59
C PRO A 226 17.73 1.62 0.95
N ASP A 227 18.67 1.03 1.66
CA ASP A 227 19.96 0.57 1.16
C ASP A 227 19.94 -0.96 1.06
N VAL A 228 19.53 -1.47 -0.10
CA VAL A 228 19.45 -2.90 -0.36
C VAL A 228 20.81 -3.58 -0.46
N PRO A 229 21.83 -3.00 -1.16
CA PRO A 229 23.16 -3.57 -1.19
C PRO A 229 23.77 -3.75 0.21
N GLY A 230 23.74 -2.70 1.04
CA GLY A 230 24.24 -2.78 2.41
C GLY A 230 23.47 -3.78 3.30
N ALA A 231 22.17 -3.93 3.07
CA ALA A 231 21.38 -4.93 3.79
C ALA A 231 21.77 -6.37 3.43
N LEU A 232 22.13 -6.65 2.19
CA LEU A 232 22.54 -7.99 1.72
C LEU A 232 23.89 -8.43 2.33
N GLU A 233 24.77 -7.51 2.68
CA GLU A 233 26.04 -7.82 3.36
C GLU A 233 25.81 -8.50 4.73
N HIS A 234 24.67 -8.24 5.37
CA HIS A 234 24.31 -8.85 6.66
C HIS A 234 23.78 -10.29 6.54
N CYS A 235 23.65 -10.83 5.33
CA CYS A 235 23.20 -12.21 5.10
C CYS A 235 24.31 -13.26 5.23
N GLY A 236 25.55 -12.87 5.46
CA GLY A 236 26.71 -13.76 5.60
C GLY A 236 26.51 -14.95 6.58
N PRO A 237 25.92 -14.74 7.77
CA PRO A 237 25.64 -15.82 8.70
C PRO A 237 24.70 -16.93 8.18
N ALA A 238 23.84 -16.61 7.21
CA ALA A 238 22.95 -17.56 6.54
C ALA A 238 23.61 -18.25 5.31
N GLY A 239 24.91 -18.09 5.11
CA GLY A 239 25.65 -18.68 4.01
C GLY A 239 25.50 -17.94 2.67
N LEU A 240 24.89 -16.76 2.67
CA LEU A 240 24.75 -15.92 1.48
C LEU A 240 25.82 -14.82 1.49
N VAL A 241 26.81 -14.94 0.63
CA VAL A 241 27.80 -13.90 0.38
C VAL A 241 27.45 -13.26 -0.97
N VAL A 242 27.12 -11.98 -0.95
CA VAL A 242 26.78 -11.19 -2.14
C VAL A 242 27.88 -10.16 -2.36
N GLU A 243 28.58 -10.27 -3.48
CA GLU A 243 29.50 -9.24 -3.92
C GLU A 243 28.71 -8.20 -4.73
N PRO A 244 28.68 -6.92 -4.30
CA PRO A 244 27.84 -5.90 -4.93
C PRO A 244 28.11 -5.72 -6.44
N MET A 245 29.36 -5.91 -6.87
CA MET A 245 29.78 -5.79 -8.28
C MET A 245 29.38 -6.99 -9.15
N GLU A 246 29.13 -8.16 -8.56
CA GLU A 246 28.68 -9.38 -9.25
C GLU A 246 27.18 -9.61 -9.16
N ALA A 247 26.48 -8.76 -8.40
CA ALA A 247 25.05 -8.90 -8.21
C ALA A 247 24.24 -8.22 -9.32
N THR A 248 23.38 -8.99 -9.99
CA THR A 248 22.43 -8.47 -10.97
C THR A 248 21.06 -8.32 -10.36
N TYR A 249 20.50 -7.09 -10.35
CA TYR A 249 19.19 -6.81 -9.77
C TYR A 249 18.09 -6.88 -10.83
N PHE A 250 17.13 -7.78 -10.63
CA PHE A 250 15.98 -7.96 -11.49
C PHE A 250 14.75 -7.29 -10.87
N LEU A 251 14.27 -6.24 -11.54
CA LEU A 251 13.11 -5.45 -11.13
C LEU A 251 11.93 -5.79 -12.04
N SER A 252 10.81 -6.22 -11.45
CA SER A 252 9.56 -6.37 -12.18
C SER A 252 8.83 -5.04 -12.23
N ARG A 253 8.74 -4.41 -13.41
CA ARG A 253 7.90 -3.23 -13.62
C ARG A 253 6.56 -3.66 -14.21
N GLU A 254 5.48 -3.39 -13.49
CA GLU A 254 4.13 -3.57 -14.04
C GLU A 254 3.89 -2.51 -15.13
N LYS A 255 3.88 -2.93 -16.38
CA LYS A 255 3.45 -2.09 -17.51
C LYS A 255 1.95 -2.27 -17.75
N ARG A 256 1.22 -1.17 -17.93
CA ARG A 256 -0.18 -1.22 -18.37
C ARG A 256 -0.27 -1.88 -19.75
N SER A 257 -1.32 -2.66 -19.94
CA SER A 257 -1.58 -3.43 -21.17
C SER A 257 -1.72 -2.59 -22.47
N GLU A 258 -1.81 -1.27 -22.37
CA GLU A 258 -1.85 -0.37 -23.53
C GLU A 258 -0.54 -0.37 -24.33
N GLU A 259 0.60 -0.58 -23.68
CA GLU A 259 1.90 -0.68 -24.37
C GLU A 259 2.06 -2.00 -25.16
N ARG A 260 1.22 -3.03 -24.90
CA ARG A 260 1.19 -4.26 -25.70
C ARG A 260 0.55 -4.07 -27.09
N ARG A 261 -0.28 -3.04 -27.28
CA ARG A 261 -0.86 -2.72 -28.60
C ARG A 261 0.17 -2.11 -29.54
N VAL A 262 1.02 -1.21 -29.02
CA VAL A 262 2.07 -0.55 -29.82
C VAL A 262 3.10 -1.57 -30.34
N GLY A 263 3.46 -2.59 -29.56
CA GLY A 263 4.37 -3.65 -30.03
C GLY A 263 3.79 -4.60 -31.09
N LYS A 264 2.46 -4.66 -31.26
CA LYS A 264 1.83 -5.46 -32.34
C LYS A 264 1.70 -4.70 -33.64
N GLU A 265 1.64 -3.37 -33.59
CA GLU A 265 1.57 -2.54 -34.79
C GLU A 265 2.94 -2.45 -35.50
N CYS A 266 4.05 -2.46 -34.77
CA CYS A 266 5.39 -2.53 -35.37
C CYS A 266 5.71 -3.86 -36.10
N HIS A 267 4.95 -4.94 -35.84
CA HIS A 267 5.17 -6.23 -36.52
C HIS A 267 4.38 -6.37 -37.82
N SER A 268 3.45 -5.47 -38.11
CA SER A 268 2.65 -5.50 -39.36
C SER A 268 3.22 -4.61 -40.47
N GLU A 269 4.16 -3.69 -40.14
CA GLU A 269 4.78 -2.78 -41.13
C GLU A 269 6.14 -3.25 -41.66
N CYS A 270 6.69 -4.35 -41.13
CA CYS A 270 7.92 -4.97 -41.65
C CYS A 270 7.62 -6.22 -42.47
N ARG A 271 6.86 -6.06 -43.56
CA ARG A 271 6.79 -7.00 -44.69
C ARG A 271 6.94 -6.26 -45.99
#